data_9b4c3552924c7c4ee036ff0f0941cde6
#
_entry.id   9b4c3552924c7c4ee036ff0f0941cde6
#
_cell.length_a   1.000
_cell.length_b   1.000
_cell.length_c   1.000
_cell.angle_alpha   90.00
_cell.angle_beta   90.00
_cell.angle_gamma   90.00
#
_symmetry.space_group_name_H-M   'P 1'
#
loop_
_entity.id
_entity.type
_entity.pdbx_description
1 polymer ?
#
loop_
_entity_poly.entity_id
_entity_poly.type
_entity_poly.pdbx_seq_one_letter_code
_entity_poly.pdbx_strand_id
1 'polypeptide(L)'
;MAAFFGFHMPNFTFPGVPNDRLFDRVVHNAQSAEKAGFDLVTVMDHFYQIRGIGPETAPMMEAYTTLSALATQTSRVKLGTLVTGVTYRNPALVAKMVTTLDVISKGRAIFGIGAAWNEDEHIGYGFEFPPISQRMDRLGEALTVAKLMFTQDRPSFEGKYYRIERALNVPRPLQPGGPKILIGGGGERRTLRLLAEHGDIGHWFGGNLEDLKRKKKVFDEHCAAVNRNPSEVLLTVGLTLVLAENDKDSRALLDDLTPERRAMAIRANVAQAAELVGKYMDAGFGGFTFNNNVLQTDESIALAGELIKVVNSSAIPA
;
A
#
# COMPACT_ATOMS: atom_id res chain seq x y z
N MET A 1 17.78 -5.03 11.18
CA MET A 1 16.83 -5.82 10.35
C MET A 1 16.81 -5.22 8.95
N ALA A 2 16.68 -6.03 7.90
CA ALA A 2 16.52 -5.53 6.54
C ALA A 2 15.26 -4.68 6.42
N ALA A 3 15.33 -3.58 5.67
CA ALA A 3 14.17 -2.75 5.39
C ALA A 3 13.26 -3.41 4.34
N PHE A 4 11.96 -3.14 4.42
CA PHE A 4 10.93 -3.65 3.52
C PHE A 4 10.60 -2.60 2.45
N PHE A 5 10.66 -2.97 1.18
CA PHE A 5 10.44 -2.04 0.08
C PHE A 5 9.23 -2.41 -0.77
N GLY A 6 8.34 -1.43 -0.97
CA GLY A 6 7.16 -1.54 -1.81
C GLY A 6 7.28 -0.72 -3.10
N PHE A 7 6.89 -1.32 -4.22
CA PHE A 7 6.67 -0.63 -5.49
C PHE A 7 5.18 -0.38 -5.66
N HIS A 8 4.77 0.89 -5.59
CA HIS A 8 3.37 1.29 -5.70
C HIS A 8 3.06 1.79 -7.10
N MET A 9 2.04 1.25 -7.74
CA MET A 9 1.57 1.65 -9.07
C MET A 9 0.23 2.40 -9.00
N PRO A 10 0.24 3.70 -8.69
CA PRO A 10 -0.95 4.54 -8.70
C PRO A 10 -1.28 5.08 -10.09
N ASN A 11 -0.38 4.92 -11.07
CA ASN A 11 -0.51 5.47 -12.41
C ASN A 11 -0.41 4.36 -13.46
N PHE A 12 -1.40 4.34 -14.35
CA PHE A 12 -1.45 3.45 -15.51
C PHE A 12 -1.30 4.20 -16.84
N THR A 13 -0.87 5.46 -16.81
CA THR A 13 -0.55 6.24 -18.01
C THR A 13 0.90 6.00 -18.40
N PHE A 14 1.11 5.35 -19.52
CA PHE A 14 2.44 5.09 -20.07
C PHE A 14 2.55 5.70 -21.46
N PRO A 15 3.43 6.70 -21.69
CA PRO A 15 3.56 7.35 -23.00
C PRO A 15 3.79 6.34 -24.14
N GLY A 16 3.00 6.45 -25.19
CA GLY A 16 3.11 5.58 -26.38
C GLY A 16 2.59 4.15 -26.22
N VAL A 17 2.02 3.80 -25.06
CA VAL A 17 1.42 2.47 -24.81
C VAL A 17 -0.09 2.53 -25.06
N PRO A 18 -0.63 1.83 -26.10
CA PRO A 18 -2.07 1.78 -26.32
C PRO A 18 -2.79 0.87 -25.31
N ASN A 19 -4.11 1.04 -25.17
CA ASN A 19 -4.89 0.36 -24.12
C ASN A 19 -4.83 -1.17 -24.18
N ASP A 20 -4.74 -1.76 -25.36
CA ASP A 20 -4.62 -3.22 -25.55
C ASP A 20 -3.25 -3.78 -25.15
N ARG A 21 -2.26 -2.92 -24.93
CA ARG A 21 -0.92 -3.25 -24.42
C ARG A 21 -0.67 -2.74 -23.01
N LEU A 22 -1.67 -2.10 -22.40
CA LEU A 22 -1.54 -1.48 -21.09
C LEU A 22 -1.13 -2.51 -20.02
N PHE A 23 -1.79 -3.65 -19.99
CA PHE A 23 -1.50 -4.69 -19.00
C PHE A 23 -0.10 -5.30 -19.18
N ASP A 24 0.39 -5.44 -20.41
CA ASP A 24 1.77 -5.91 -20.67
C ASP A 24 2.79 -4.98 -19.99
N ARG A 25 2.56 -3.66 -20.04
CA ARG A 25 3.43 -2.69 -19.38
C ARG A 25 3.34 -2.79 -17.85
N VAL A 26 2.15 -3.01 -17.31
CA VAL A 26 1.95 -3.22 -15.86
C VAL A 26 2.68 -4.47 -15.39
N VAL A 27 2.60 -5.57 -16.13
CA VAL A 27 3.36 -6.81 -15.87
C VAL A 27 4.86 -6.54 -15.90
N HIS A 28 5.35 -5.88 -16.95
CA HIS A 28 6.76 -5.54 -17.11
C HIS A 28 7.29 -4.76 -15.87
N ASN A 29 6.56 -3.72 -15.44
CA ASN A 29 6.94 -2.93 -14.27
C ASN A 29 6.97 -3.76 -12.99
N ALA A 30 5.98 -4.63 -12.77
CA ALA A 30 5.92 -5.50 -11.61
C ALA A 30 7.10 -6.51 -11.58
N GLN A 31 7.45 -7.09 -12.72
CA GLN A 31 8.59 -8.01 -12.87
C GLN A 31 9.92 -7.28 -12.71
N SER A 32 10.06 -6.06 -13.26
CA SER A 32 11.24 -5.23 -13.09
C SER A 32 11.45 -4.86 -11.61
N ALA A 33 10.37 -4.50 -10.90
CA ALA A 33 10.41 -4.25 -9.45
C ALA A 33 10.78 -5.53 -8.67
N GLU A 34 10.21 -6.69 -9.02
CA GLU A 34 10.57 -7.97 -8.41
C GLU A 34 12.06 -8.29 -8.60
N LYS A 35 12.59 -8.09 -9.80
CA LYS A 35 14.01 -8.30 -10.14
C LYS A 35 14.93 -7.30 -9.41
N ALA A 36 14.49 -6.05 -9.26
CA ALA A 36 15.21 -5.01 -8.54
C ALA A 36 15.29 -5.26 -7.01
N GLY A 37 14.49 -6.18 -6.47
CA GLY A 37 14.55 -6.57 -5.05
C GLY A 37 13.42 -6.00 -4.18
N PHE A 38 12.40 -5.38 -4.76
CA PHE A 38 11.22 -4.97 -4.01
C PHE A 38 10.52 -6.20 -3.37
N ASP A 39 9.93 -5.99 -2.20
CA ASP A 39 9.22 -7.02 -1.43
C ASP A 39 7.73 -7.05 -1.73
N LEU A 40 7.17 -5.92 -2.17
CA LEU A 40 5.75 -5.71 -2.35
C LEU A 40 5.48 -4.92 -3.63
N VAL A 41 4.48 -5.34 -4.38
CA VAL A 41 3.87 -4.56 -5.47
C VAL A 41 2.43 -4.24 -5.09
N THR A 42 2.04 -2.97 -5.21
CA THR A 42 0.69 -2.52 -4.88
C THR A 42 0.08 -1.67 -5.99
N VAL A 43 -1.23 -1.70 -6.09
CA VAL A 43 -2.03 -0.79 -6.91
C VAL A 43 -2.99 0.00 -6.04
N MET A 44 -3.51 1.13 -6.55
CA MET A 44 -4.61 1.84 -5.89
C MET A 44 -5.92 1.10 -6.10
N ASP A 45 -6.84 1.23 -5.13
CA ASP A 45 -8.24 0.80 -5.28
C ASP A 45 -9.13 2.01 -5.60
N HIS A 46 -8.92 2.58 -6.78
CA HIS A 46 -9.67 3.70 -7.33
C HIS A 46 -10.28 3.29 -8.68
N PHE A 47 -11.36 3.95 -9.08
CA PHE A 47 -12.05 3.73 -10.35
C PHE A 47 -11.76 4.84 -11.37
N TYR A 48 -11.37 6.02 -10.89
CA TYR A 48 -10.88 7.16 -11.65
C TYR A 48 -9.45 7.49 -11.25
N GLN A 49 -8.71 8.17 -12.12
CA GLN A 49 -7.43 8.71 -11.71
C GLN A 49 -7.63 9.84 -10.70
N ILE A 50 -6.81 9.88 -9.67
CA ILE A 50 -6.94 10.84 -8.59
C ILE A 50 -6.19 12.14 -8.88
N ARG A 51 -6.74 13.25 -8.39
CA ARG A 51 -6.08 14.54 -8.40
C ARG A 51 -4.67 14.46 -7.81
N GLY A 52 -3.70 15.11 -8.46
CA GLY A 52 -2.29 15.11 -8.07
C GLY A 52 -1.48 13.96 -8.68
N ILE A 53 -2.12 13.04 -9.44
CA ILE A 53 -1.42 12.02 -10.25
C ILE A 53 -1.65 12.25 -11.73
N GLY A 54 -2.91 12.49 -12.12
CA GLY A 54 -3.28 12.75 -13.50
C GLY A 54 -4.70 13.25 -13.62
N PRO A 55 -5.20 13.50 -14.86
CA PRO A 55 -6.60 13.83 -15.09
C PRO A 55 -7.49 12.62 -14.72
N GLU A 56 -8.71 12.86 -14.27
CA GLU A 56 -9.66 11.80 -13.88
C GLU A 56 -9.95 10.79 -15.00
N THR A 57 -9.81 11.22 -16.26
CA THR A 57 -9.99 10.41 -17.47
C THR A 57 -8.78 9.52 -17.81
N ALA A 58 -7.68 9.63 -17.07
CA ALA A 58 -6.53 8.77 -17.30
C ALA A 58 -6.86 7.30 -16.94
N PRO A 59 -6.21 6.32 -17.61
CA PRO A 59 -6.48 4.91 -17.35
C PRO A 59 -6.37 4.55 -15.88
N MET A 60 -7.37 3.82 -15.37
CA MET A 60 -7.37 3.22 -14.04
C MET A 60 -7.90 1.79 -14.15
N MET A 61 -7.09 0.81 -13.80
CA MET A 61 -7.46 -0.60 -13.81
C MET A 61 -8.01 -1.03 -12.45
N GLU A 62 -9.09 -1.84 -12.45
CA GLU A 62 -9.66 -2.36 -11.20
C GLU A 62 -8.63 -3.18 -10.42
N ALA A 63 -8.52 -2.88 -9.14
CA ALA A 63 -7.40 -3.30 -8.32
C ALA A 63 -7.26 -4.82 -8.18
N TYR A 64 -8.31 -5.51 -7.75
CA TYR A 64 -8.24 -6.95 -7.45
C TYR A 64 -8.15 -7.81 -8.71
N THR A 65 -8.78 -7.38 -9.81
CA THR A 65 -8.62 -8.01 -11.12
C THR A 65 -7.17 -7.89 -11.59
N THR A 66 -6.58 -6.70 -11.49
CA THR A 66 -5.18 -6.45 -11.86
C THR A 66 -4.22 -7.26 -10.99
N LEU A 67 -4.40 -7.26 -9.66
CA LEU A 67 -3.55 -8.01 -8.72
C LEU A 67 -3.63 -9.52 -8.95
N SER A 68 -4.82 -10.05 -9.26
CA SER A 68 -4.99 -11.48 -9.54
C SER A 68 -4.25 -11.90 -10.81
N ALA A 69 -4.27 -11.06 -11.85
CA ALA A 69 -3.49 -11.29 -13.05
C ALA A 69 -1.97 -11.17 -12.78
N LEU A 70 -1.52 -10.15 -12.04
CA LEU A 70 -0.12 -9.99 -11.63
C LEU A 70 0.40 -11.16 -10.77
N ALA A 71 -0.48 -11.78 -9.98
CA ALA A 71 -0.12 -12.93 -9.16
C ALA A 71 0.37 -14.13 -9.99
N THR A 72 -0.10 -14.26 -11.23
CA THR A 72 0.34 -15.30 -12.17
C THR A 72 1.60 -14.94 -12.93
N GLN A 73 1.99 -13.67 -12.94
CA GLN A 73 3.12 -13.12 -13.70
C GLN A 73 4.36 -12.83 -12.82
N THR A 74 4.22 -12.96 -11.53
CA THR A 74 5.27 -12.73 -10.51
C THR A 74 5.43 -13.97 -9.63
N SER A 75 6.56 -14.09 -8.93
CA SER A 75 6.87 -15.31 -8.16
C SER A 75 7.21 -15.06 -6.69
N ARG A 76 7.74 -13.87 -6.34
CA ARG A 76 8.28 -13.56 -5.02
C ARG A 76 7.60 -12.39 -4.34
N VAL A 77 7.36 -11.30 -5.07
CA VAL A 77 6.78 -10.08 -4.47
C VAL A 77 5.40 -10.35 -3.89
N LYS A 78 5.15 -9.78 -2.74
CA LYS A 78 3.80 -9.70 -2.16
C LYS A 78 2.93 -8.79 -3.02
N LEU A 79 1.62 -8.98 -2.96
CA LEU A 79 0.64 -8.27 -3.79
C LEU A 79 -0.50 -7.76 -2.93
N GLY A 80 -0.88 -6.52 -3.08
CA GLY A 80 -1.99 -5.94 -2.33
C GLY A 80 -2.43 -4.58 -2.85
N THR A 81 -3.51 -4.09 -2.32
CA THR A 81 -3.97 -2.71 -2.56
C THR A 81 -3.28 -1.74 -1.60
N LEU A 82 -3.05 -0.52 -2.05
CA LEU A 82 -2.61 0.58 -1.20
C LEU A 82 -3.53 1.80 -1.41
N VAL A 83 -4.73 1.82 -0.82
CA VAL A 83 -5.38 0.78 -0.03
C VAL A 83 -6.84 0.61 -0.48
N THR A 84 -7.46 -0.54 -0.19
CA THR A 84 -8.90 -0.76 -0.45
C THR A 84 -9.76 0.26 0.27
N GLY A 85 -10.69 0.88 -0.45
CA GLY A 85 -11.71 1.73 0.14
C GLY A 85 -12.80 0.89 0.82
N VAL A 86 -13.01 1.09 2.13
CA VAL A 86 -13.99 0.31 2.92
C VAL A 86 -15.42 0.44 2.42
N THR A 87 -15.71 1.51 1.69
CA THR A 87 -17.05 1.84 1.18
C THR A 87 -17.40 1.19 -0.16
N TYR A 88 -16.41 0.66 -0.89
CA TYR A 88 -16.61 0.17 -2.25
C TYR A 88 -17.19 -1.25 -2.32
N ARG A 89 -16.97 -2.06 -1.30
CA ARG A 89 -17.39 -3.49 -1.29
C ARG A 89 -17.83 -3.93 0.10
N ASN A 90 -18.70 -4.94 0.16
CA ASN A 90 -19.00 -5.63 1.41
C ASN A 90 -17.72 -6.29 1.97
N PRO A 91 -17.39 -6.15 3.28
CA PRO A 91 -16.15 -6.65 3.85
C PRO A 91 -15.99 -8.17 3.77
N ALA A 92 -17.08 -8.94 3.82
CA ALA A 92 -17.01 -10.39 3.63
C ALA A 92 -16.63 -10.75 2.19
N LEU A 93 -17.13 -10.00 1.20
CA LEU A 93 -16.70 -10.16 -0.20
C LEU A 93 -15.23 -9.82 -0.36
N VAL A 94 -14.78 -8.71 0.22
CA VAL A 94 -13.35 -8.32 0.17
C VAL A 94 -12.48 -9.39 0.82
N ALA A 95 -12.83 -9.90 1.99
CA ALA A 95 -12.10 -10.98 2.64
C ALA A 95 -12.00 -12.23 1.73
N LYS A 96 -13.07 -12.55 1.01
CA LYS A 96 -13.08 -13.63 0.02
C LYS A 96 -12.16 -13.34 -1.17
N MET A 97 -12.17 -12.11 -1.70
CA MET A 97 -11.31 -11.68 -2.81
C MET A 97 -9.84 -11.76 -2.42
N VAL A 98 -9.50 -11.24 -1.24
CA VAL A 98 -8.12 -11.29 -0.70
C VAL A 98 -7.66 -12.73 -0.46
N THR A 99 -8.53 -13.59 0.06
CA THR A 99 -8.24 -15.03 0.20
C THR A 99 -7.99 -15.68 -1.17
N THR A 100 -8.78 -15.32 -2.18
CA THR A 100 -8.59 -15.84 -3.54
C THR A 100 -7.24 -15.37 -4.11
N LEU A 101 -6.90 -14.09 -3.94
CA LEU A 101 -5.60 -13.57 -4.31
C LEU A 101 -4.46 -14.30 -3.59
N ASP A 102 -4.64 -14.64 -2.31
CA ASP A 102 -3.66 -15.37 -1.52
C ASP A 102 -3.41 -16.78 -2.09
N VAL A 103 -4.47 -17.47 -2.46
CA VAL A 103 -4.39 -18.80 -3.09
C VAL A 103 -3.71 -18.72 -4.47
N ILE A 104 -4.13 -17.79 -5.34
CA ILE A 104 -3.55 -17.60 -6.69
C ILE A 104 -2.05 -17.26 -6.57
N SER A 105 -1.71 -16.36 -5.65
CA SER A 105 -0.33 -15.90 -5.44
C SER A 105 0.52 -16.86 -4.61
N LYS A 106 -0.02 -17.99 -4.14
CA LYS A 106 0.67 -18.97 -3.28
C LYS A 106 1.16 -18.36 -1.96
N GLY A 107 0.29 -17.62 -1.26
CA GLY A 107 0.58 -17.06 0.07
C GLY A 107 1.28 -15.70 0.04
N ARG A 108 1.11 -14.91 -1.03
CA ARG A 108 1.75 -13.59 -1.17
C ARG A 108 0.80 -12.40 -1.04
N ALA A 109 -0.50 -12.62 -0.76
CA ALA A 109 -1.44 -11.51 -0.61
C ALA A 109 -1.18 -10.67 0.64
N ILE A 110 -1.38 -9.35 0.51
CA ILE A 110 -1.52 -8.40 1.62
C ILE A 110 -2.90 -7.75 1.51
N PHE A 111 -3.62 -7.67 2.62
CA PHE A 111 -4.90 -6.96 2.69
C PHE A 111 -4.69 -5.51 3.10
N GLY A 112 -4.53 -4.62 2.12
CA GLY A 112 -4.47 -3.18 2.38
C GLY A 112 -5.89 -2.59 2.45
N ILE A 113 -6.21 -1.81 3.51
CA ILE A 113 -7.54 -1.20 3.68
C ILE A 113 -7.46 0.18 4.35
N GLY A 114 -8.41 1.04 4.03
CA GLY A 114 -8.56 2.39 4.58
C GLY A 114 -9.99 2.89 4.53
N ALA A 115 -10.23 4.08 5.10
CA ALA A 115 -11.56 4.65 5.26
C ALA A 115 -12.19 5.22 3.97
N ALA A 116 -11.51 5.17 2.83
CA ALA A 116 -11.83 5.88 1.58
C ALA A 116 -11.83 7.41 1.74
N TRP A 117 -11.78 8.15 0.64
CA TRP A 117 -11.75 9.62 0.69
C TRP A 117 -12.26 10.30 -0.59
N ASN A 118 -12.19 9.65 -1.77
CA ASN A 118 -12.54 10.26 -3.05
C ASN A 118 -14.07 10.23 -3.26
N GLU A 119 -14.73 11.37 -3.04
CA GLU A 119 -16.18 11.50 -3.13
C GLU A 119 -16.67 11.37 -4.58
N ASP A 120 -15.91 11.88 -5.55
CA ASP A 120 -16.31 11.88 -6.97
C ASP A 120 -16.55 10.47 -7.51
N GLU A 121 -15.71 9.51 -7.11
CA GLU A 121 -15.90 8.09 -7.48
C GLU A 121 -17.16 7.49 -6.86
N HIS A 122 -17.46 7.86 -5.61
CA HIS A 122 -18.66 7.38 -4.95
C HIS A 122 -19.91 7.86 -5.66
N ILE A 123 -19.96 9.14 -6.00
CA ILE A 123 -21.07 9.73 -6.76
C ILE A 123 -21.17 9.06 -8.13
N GLY A 124 -20.07 8.98 -8.87
CA GLY A 124 -20.05 8.44 -10.24
C GLY A 124 -20.44 6.97 -10.35
N TYR A 125 -20.07 6.14 -9.36
CA TYR A 125 -20.43 4.72 -9.31
C TYR A 125 -21.68 4.42 -8.48
N GLY A 126 -22.34 5.43 -7.88
CA GLY A 126 -23.52 5.24 -7.05
C GLY A 126 -23.25 4.58 -5.70
N PHE A 127 -22.01 4.67 -5.19
CA PHE A 127 -21.68 4.23 -3.84
C PHE A 127 -22.06 5.28 -2.81
N GLU A 128 -22.48 4.84 -1.62
CA GLU A 128 -22.65 5.74 -0.49
C GLU A 128 -21.32 6.39 -0.08
N PHE A 129 -21.31 7.69 0.17
CA PHE A 129 -20.20 8.41 0.76
C PHE A 129 -20.60 9.00 2.13
N PRO A 130 -20.66 8.19 3.18
CA PRO A 130 -21.05 8.67 4.50
C PRO A 130 -19.96 9.55 5.14
N PRO A 131 -20.30 10.33 6.18
CA PRO A 131 -19.35 11.12 6.93
C PRO A 131 -18.15 10.30 7.42
N ILE A 132 -16.99 10.92 7.57
CA ILE A 132 -15.75 10.23 7.96
C ILE A 132 -15.87 9.44 9.26
N SER A 133 -16.65 9.91 10.23
CA SER A 133 -16.91 9.17 11.47
C SER A 133 -17.53 7.81 11.20
N GLN A 134 -18.54 7.76 10.32
CA GLN A 134 -19.20 6.52 9.94
C GLN A 134 -18.31 5.61 9.09
N ARG A 135 -17.50 6.18 8.17
CA ARG A 135 -16.53 5.39 7.40
C ARG A 135 -15.48 4.74 8.30
N MET A 136 -15.05 5.45 9.35
CA MET A 136 -14.13 4.89 10.34
C MET A 136 -14.76 3.80 11.22
N ASP A 137 -16.07 3.92 11.56
CA ASP A 137 -16.81 2.83 12.22
C ASP A 137 -16.91 1.60 11.32
N ARG A 138 -17.30 1.81 10.05
CA ARG A 138 -17.32 0.75 9.02
C ARG A 138 -15.97 0.08 8.86
N LEU A 139 -14.87 0.83 8.91
CA LEU A 139 -13.50 0.29 8.83
C LEU A 139 -13.20 -0.65 10.00
N GLY A 140 -13.55 -0.26 11.23
CA GLY A 140 -13.36 -1.13 12.41
C GLY A 140 -14.13 -2.45 12.30
N GLU A 141 -15.41 -2.40 11.90
CA GLU A 141 -16.21 -3.60 11.68
C GLU A 141 -15.67 -4.46 10.51
N ALA A 142 -15.23 -3.83 9.41
CA ALA A 142 -14.66 -4.53 8.25
C ALA A 142 -13.37 -5.28 8.61
N LEU A 143 -12.51 -4.68 9.43
CA LEU A 143 -11.30 -5.33 9.94
C LEU A 143 -11.65 -6.54 10.82
N THR A 144 -12.66 -6.41 11.67
CA THR A 144 -13.15 -7.52 12.50
C THR A 144 -13.70 -8.65 11.63
N VAL A 145 -14.58 -8.35 10.66
CA VAL A 145 -15.14 -9.33 9.73
C VAL A 145 -14.04 -10.05 8.95
N ALA A 146 -13.05 -9.31 8.42
CA ALA A 146 -11.94 -9.90 7.68
C ALA A 146 -11.12 -10.87 8.54
N LYS A 147 -10.73 -10.46 9.76
CA LYS A 147 -10.03 -11.35 10.71
C LYS A 147 -10.79 -12.62 11.03
N LEU A 148 -12.09 -12.49 11.33
CA LEU A 148 -12.94 -13.64 11.59
C LEU A 148 -12.99 -14.60 10.39
N MET A 149 -13.18 -14.08 9.18
CA MET A 149 -13.22 -14.89 7.95
C MET A 149 -11.87 -15.52 7.60
N PHE A 150 -10.76 -14.89 7.94
CA PHE A 150 -9.43 -15.47 7.73
C PHE A 150 -9.09 -16.59 8.73
N THR A 151 -9.64 -16.55 9.95
CA THR A 151 -9.21 -17.42 11.04
C THR A 151 -10.22 -18.46 11.49
N GLN A 152 -11.54 -18.24 11.30
CA GLN A 152 -12.60 -19.13 11.76
C GLN A 152 -13.31 -19.83 10.59
N ASP A 153 -13.86 -21.03 10.84
CA ASP A 153 -14.49 -21.84 9.80
C ASP A 153 -15.86 -21.31 9.39
N ARG A 154 -16.70 -20.91 10.35
CA ARG A 154 -18.04 -20.40 10.15
C ARG A 154 -18.33 -19.21 11.05
N PRO A 155 -17.61 -18.10 10.89
CA PRO A 155 -17.79 -16.93 11.74
C PRO A 155 -19.18 -16.32 11.57
N SER A 156 -19.69 -15.76 12.66
CA SER A 156 -20.81 -14.83 12.67
C SER A 156 -20.36 -13.53 13.32
N PHE A 157 -20.87 -12.43 12.84
CA PHE A 157 -20.65 -11.10 13.39
C PHE A 157 -21.90 -10.27 13.18
N GLU A 158 -22.29 -9.50 14.21
CA GLU A 158 -23.40 -8.56 14.16
C GLU A 158 -22.90 -7.21 14.67
N GLY A 159 -22.65 -6.30 13.73
CA GLY A 159 -22.24 -4.94 13.99
C GLY A 159 -23.35 -3.95 13.70
N LYS A 160 -23.00 -2.67 13.74
CA LYS A 160 -23.91 -1.60 13.39
C LYS A 160 -24.12 -1.47 11.88
N TYR A 161 -23.09 -1.78 11.10
CA TYR A 161 -23.05 -1.59 9.64
C TYR A 161 -22.97 -2.89 8.86
N TYR A 162 -22.36 -3.91 9.45
CA TYR A 162 -22.15 -5.18 8.76
C TYR A 162 -22.65 -6.34 9.62
N ARG A 163 -23.23 -7.32 8.92
CA ARG A 163 -23.64 -8.60 9.52
C ARG A 163 -23.18 -9.73 8.63
N ILE A 164 -22.60 -10.75 9.23
CA ILE A 164 -22.36 -12.06 8.60
C ILE A 164 -22.92 -13.15 9.52
N GLU A 165 -23.42 -14.23 8.92
CA GLU A 165 -23.97 -15.35 9.66
C GLU A 165 -23.41 -16.65 9.09
N ARG A 166 -22.61 -17.36 9.91
CA ARG A 166 -21.95 -18.62 9.55
C ARG A 166 -21.26 -18.57 8.18
N ALA A 167 -20.57 -17.46 7.89
CA ALA A 167 -19.96 -17.20 6.60
C ALA A 167 -18.85 -18.22 6.28
N LEU A 168 -18.83 -18.70 5.04
CA LEU A 168 -17.80 -19.64 4.57
C LEU A 168 -16.72 -18.92 3.76
N ASN A 169 -15.46 -19.15 4.12
CA ASN A 169 -14.31 -18.70 3.35
C ASN A 169 -13.43 -19.89 2.94
N VAL A 170 -13.92 -20.67 1.97
CA VAL A 170 -13.25 -21.85 1.42
C VAL A 170 -12.96 -21.61 -0.07
N PRO A 171 -11.72 -21.84 -0.59
CA PRO A 171 -10.55 -22.32 0.15
C PRO A 171 -10.13 -21.36 1.25
N ARG A 172 -9.40 -21.85 2.24
CA ARG A 172 -8.82 -21.03 3.32
C ARG A 172 -7.61 -20.26 2.80
N PRO A 173 -7.23 -19.13 3.44
CA PRO A 173 -5.95 -18.49 3.17
C PRO A 173 -4.78 -19.47 3.36
N LEU A 174 -3.74 -19.33 2.57
CA LEU A 174 -2.52 -20.14 2.69
C LEU A 174 -1.60 -19.61 3.79
N GLN A 175 -1.66 -18.31 4.06
CA GLN A 175 -0.88 -17.68 5.13
C GLN A 175 -1.48 -18.06 6.50
N PRO A 176 -0.69 -18.54 7.47
CA PRO A 176 -1.15 -18.79 8.84
C PRO A 176 -1.74 -17.52 9.47
N GLY A 177 -2.98 -17.60 9.97
CA GLY A 177 -3.69 -16.44 10.51
C GLY A 177 -4.31 -15.51 9.46
N GLY A 178 -4.14 -15.81 8.17
CA GLY A 178 -4.61 -15.01 7.04
C GLY A 178 -3.57 -14.04 6.48
N PRO A 179 -3.88 -13.39 5.35
CA PRO A 179 -3.05 -12.33 4.78
C PRO A 179 -2.81 -11.19 5.77
N LYS A 180 -1.57 -10.67 5.79
CA LYS A 180 -1.21 -9.53 6.64
C LYS A 180 -2.09 -8.32 6.33
N ILE A 181 -2.58 -7.65 7.37
CA ILE A 181 -3.46 -6.49 7.25
C ILE A 181 -2.63 -5.21 7.25
N LEU A 182 -2.70 -4.46 6.14
CA LEU A 182 -2.09 -3.15 6.00
C LEU A 182 -3.16 -2.08 6.16
N ILE A 183 -3.00 -1.16 7.10
CA ILE A 183 -3.91 -0.03 7.31
C ILE A 183 -3.23 1.25 6.82
N GLY A 184 -3.86 1.91 5.83
CA GLY A 184 -3.38 3.17 5.28
C GLY A 184 -3.95 4.40 5.97
N GLY A 185 -3.09 5.39 6.19
CA GLY A 185 -3.45 6.68 6.78
C GLY A 185 -2.85 6.91 8.16
N GLY A 186 -2.66 8.19 8.50
CA GLY A 186 -2.01 8.63 9.74
C GLY A 186 -2.93 9.43 10.69
N GLY A 187 -4.25 9.16 10.66
CA GLY A 187 -5.22 9.81 11.54
C GLY A 187 -5.05 9.35 13.00
N GLU A 188 -4.57 10.26 13.85
CA GLU A 188 -4.08 9.94 15.20
C GLU A 188 -5.14 9.34 16.13
N ARG A 189 -6.38 9.82 16.08
CA ARG A 189 -7.43 9.42 17.02
C ARG A 189 -8.04 8.05 16.72
N ARG A 190 -8.18 7.70 15.43
CA ARG A 190 -8.94 6.52 15.01
C ARG A 190 -8.12 5.56 14.14
N THR A 191 -7.42 6.06 13.12
CA THR A 191 -6.67 5.19 12.22
C THR A 191 -5.53 4.49 12.96
N LEU A 192 -4.74 5.25 13.76
CA LEU A 192 -3.64 4.67 14.54
C LEU A 192 -4.14 3.73 15.64
N ARG A 193 -5.32 3.98 16.21
CA ARG A 193 -5.96 3.04 17.13
C ARG A 193 -6.36 1.74 16.44
N LEU A 194 -7.03 1.80 15.28
CA LEU A 194 -7.38 0.60 14.52
C LEU A 194 -6.13 -0.16 14.04
N LEU A 195 -5.05 0.56 13.73
CA LEU A 195 -3.76 -0.07 13.43
C LEU A 195 -3.22 -0.86 14.64
N ALA A 196 -3.28 -0.29 15.83
CA ALA A 196 -2.87 -0.96 17.06
C ALA A 196 -3.76 -2.19 17.39
N GLU A 197 -5.06 -2.12 17.12
CA GLU A 197 -6.01 -3.20 17.41
C GLU A 197 -5.96 -4.32 16.35
N HIS A 198 -5.74 -4.00 15.07
CA HIS A 198 -6.00 -4.94 13.98
C HIS A 198 -4.87 -5.09 12.96
N GLY A 199 -4.01 -4.09 12.75
CA GLY A 199 -3.06 -4.06 11.65
C GLY A 199 -1.77 -4.82 11.92
N ASP A 200 -1.16 -5.35 10.89
CA ASP A 200 0.20 -5.88 10.89
C ASP A 200 1.18 -4.89 10.26
N ILE A 201 0.68 -4.02 9.37
CA ILE A 201 1.46 -3.02 8.65
C ILE A 201 0.72 -1.69 8.71
N GLY A 202 1.40 -0.62 9.13
CA GLY A 202 0.91 0.76 9.03
C GLY A 202 1.54 1.45 7.84
N HIS A 203 0.75 2.11 6.98
CA HIS A 203 1.30 2.89 5.88
C HIS A 203 0.88 4.36 5.97
N TRP A 204 1.88 5.26 6.03
CA TRP A 204 1.67 6.70 6.10
C TRP A 204 2.19 7.38 4.83
N PHE A 205 1.35 8.23 4.23
CA PHE A 205 1.63 8.89 2.96
C PHE A 205 2.42 10.18 3.20
N GLY A 206 3.75 10.14 3.06
CA GLY A 206 4.59 11.32 3.17
C GLY A 206 4.62 11.94 4.57
N GLY A 207 5.09 13.17 4.62
CA GLY A 207 5.26 13.94 5.85
C GLY A 207 6.74 14.19 6.17
N ASN A 208 7.00 15.25 6.93
CA ASN A 208 8.35 15.44 7.45
C ASN A 208 8.63 14.46 8.59
N LEU A 209 9.88 14.18 8.84
CA LEU A 209 10.30 13.17 9.82
C LEU A 209 9.80 13.46 11.24
N GLU A 210 9.72 14.74 11.63
CA GLU A 210 9.25 15.12 12.98
C GLU A 210 7.74 14.86 13.16
N ASP A 211 6.94 15.12 12.13
CA ASP A 211 5.50 14.78 12.16
C ASP A 211 5.29 13.25 12.23
N LEU A 212 6.10 12.49 11.50
CA LEU A 212 6.06 11.03 11.54
C LEU A 212 6.48 10.47 12.90
N LYS A 213 7.52 11.02 13.54
CA LYS A 213 7.92 10.66 14.91
C LYS A 213 6.80 10.94 15.92
N ARG A 214 6.12 12.09 15.80
CA ARG A 214 4.98 12.44 16.64
C ARG A 214 3.83 11.42 16.49
N LYS A 215 3.48 11.08 15.24
CA LYS A 215 2.45 10.07 14.96
C LYS A 215 2.84 8.69 15.48
N LYS A 216 4.12 8.32 15.36
CA LYS A 216 4.62 7.06 15.92
C LYS A 216 4.43 7.02 17.42
N LYS A 217 4.73 8.10 18.15
CA LYS A 217 4.48 8.18 19.59
C LYS A 217 3.00 7.94 19.94
N VAL A 218 2.08 8.57 19.20
CA VAL A 218 0.63 8.36 19.38
C VAL A 218 0.24 6.90 19.08
N PHE A 219 0.83 6.29 18.06
CA PHE A 219 0.63 4.87 17.76
C PHE A 219 1.13 3.98 18.91
N ASP A 220 2.31 4.26 19.47
CA ASP A 220 2.87 3.50 20.61
C ASP A 220 1.94 3.62 21.85
N GLU A 221 1.34 4.78 22.11
CA GLU A 221 0.35 5.00 23.15
C GLU A 221 -0.93 4.16 22.93
N HIS A 222 -1.42 4.06 21.68
CA HIS A 222 -2.54 3.18 21.33
C HIS A 222 -2.19 1.70 21.52
N CYS A 223 -0.98 1.29 21.15
CA CYS A 223 -0.51 -0.08 21.38
C CYS A 223 -0.49 -0.42 22.88
N ALA A 224 0.02 0.48 23.71
CA ALA A 224 0.02 0.32 25.16
C ALA A 224 -1.41 0.18 25.73
N ALA A 225 -2.35 0.96 25.21
CA ALA A 225 -3.76 0.91 25.64
C ALA A 225 -4.46 -0.42 25.35
N VAL A 226 -3.96 -1.19 24.34
CA VAL A 226 -4.50 -2.51 23.97
C VAL A 226 -3.56 -3.67 24.34
N ASN A 227 -2.54 -3.42 25.16
CA ASN A 227 -1.51 -4.39 25.58
C ASN A 227 -0.81 -5.09 24.39
N ARG A 228 -0.50 -4.34 23.33
CA ARG A 228 0.22 -4.82 22.16
C ARG A 228 1.64 -4.28 22.12
N ASN A 229 2.61 -5.11 21.73
CA ASN A 229 3.96 -4.64 21.48
C ASN A 229 4.01 -3.88 20.12
N PRO A 230 4.40 -2.59 20.10
CA PRO A 230 4.49 -1.83 18.85
C PRO A 230 5.42 -2.43 17.80
N SER A 231 6.44 -3.18 18.22
CA SER A 231 7.40 -3.84 17.30
C SER A 231 6.80 -4.98 16.48
N GLU A 232 5.59 -5.44 16.83
CA GLU A 232 4.84 -6.42 16.02
C GLU A 232 4.23 -5.82 14.75
N VAL A 233 4.21 -4.49 14.65
CA VAL A 233 3.63 -3.75 13.52
C VAL A 233 4.75 -3.12 12.70
N LEU A 234 4.83 -3.47 11.43
CA LEU A 234 5.73 -2.83 10.49
C LEU A 234 5.19 -1.45 10.10
N LEU A 235 5.88 -0.38 10.49
CA LEU A 235 5.54 0.97 10.05
C LEU A 235 6.25 1.29 8.74
N THR A 236 5.48 1.72 7.74
CA THR A 236 5.97 2.05 6.40
C THR A 236 5.61 3.46 5.99
N VAL A 237 6.45 4.07 5.16
CA VAL A 237 6.27 5.44 4.64
C VAL A 237 6.33 5.46 3.13
N GLY A 238 5.38 6.17 2.51
CA GLY A 238 5.41 6.49 1.08
C GLY A 238 6.29 7.69 0.80
N LEU A 239 7.32 7.54 -0.03
CA LEU A 239 8.23 8.61 -0.43
C LEU A 239 8.11 8.89 -1.93
N THR A 240 7.98 10.17 -2.31
CA THR A 240 8.14 10.61 -3.70
C THR A 240 9.63 10.86 -3.92
N LEU A 241 10.37 9.79 -4.16
CA LEU A 241 11.84 9.82 -4.27
C LEU A 241 12.24 9.80 -5.75
N VAL A 242 12.81 10.92 -6.22
CA VAL A 242 13.37 11.07 -7.56
C VAL A 242 14.85 10.68 -7.48
N LEU A 243 15.15 9.46 -7.90
CA LEU A 243 16.51 8.92 -7.96
C LEU A 243 17.15 9.28 -9.30
N ALA A 244 18.28 9.99 -9.27
CA ALA A 244 19.09 10.29 -10.43
C ALA A 244 20.53 10.57 -10.03
N GLU A 245 21.47 10.17 -10.89
CA GLU A 245 22.89 10.39 -10.65
C GLU A 245 23.33 11.84 -10.90
N ASN A 246 22.53 12.60 -11.62
CA ASN A 246 22.85 14.00 -11.95
C ASN A 246 21.61 14.91 -11.99
N ASP A 247 21.85 16.21 -11.93
CA ASP A 247 20.82 17.25 -11.89
C ASP A 247 19.95 17.32 -13.14
N LYS A 248 20.49 16.98 -14.32
CA LYS A 248 19.74 17.03 -15.57
C LYS A 248 18.64 15.98 -15.58
N ASP A 249 18.97 14.73 -15.23
CA ASP A 249 18.03 13.63 -15.21
C ASP A 249 16.98 13.80 -14.12
N SER A 250 17.39 14.32 -12.95
CA SER A 250 16.44 14.61 -11.87
C SER A 250 15.44 15.71 -12.25
N ARG A 251 15.84 16.72 -13.03
CA ARG A 251 14.91 17.76 -13.50
C ARG A 251 13.90 17.21 -14.50
N ALA A 252 14.34 16.40 -15.45
CA ALA A 252 13.44 15.75 -16.42
C ALA A 252 12.35 14.95 -15.72
N LEU A 253 12.70 14.13 -14.72
CA LEU A 253 11.74 13.35 -13.93
C LEU A 253 10.79 14.25 -13.11
N LEU A 254 11.26 15.40 -12.61
CA LEU A 254 10.42 16.35 -11.89
C LEU A 254 9.43 17.07 -12.80
N ASP A 255 9.80 17.34 -14.04
CA ASP A 255 8.95 18.05 -15.00
C ASP A 255 7.74 17.22 -15.41
N ASP A 256 7.81 15.89 -15.31
CA ASP A 256 6.71 14.96 -15.53
C ASP A 256 5.73 14.87 -14.34
N LEU A 257 6.08 15.46 -13.18
CA LEU A 257 5.21 15.44 -12.01
C LEU A 257 4.25 16.63 -11.98
N THR A 258 3.05 16.39 -11.42
CA THR A 258 2.14 17.50 -11.09
C THR A 258 2.79 18.47 -10.08
N PRO A 259 2.36 19.76 -10.02
CA PRO A 259 2.93 20.73 -9.08
C PRO A 259 2.89 20.23 -7.62
N GLU A 260 1.81 19.58 -7.20
CA GLU A 260 1.64 19.04 -5.85
C GLU A 260 2.65 17.93 -5.55
N ARG A 261 2.87 17.01 -6.49
CA ARG A 261 3.86 15.93 -6.37
C ARG A 261 5.29 16.45 -6.41
N ARG A 262 5.55 17.43 -7.27
CA ARG A 262 6.84 18.09 -7.37
C ARG A 262 7.24 18.76 -6.04
N ALA A 263 6.28 19.41 -5.36
CA ALA A 263 6.52 20.04 -4.06
C ALA A 263 6.88 19.03 -2.95
N MET A 264 6.46 17.78 -3.09
CA MET A 264 6.77 16.70 -2.14
C MET A 264 7.96 15.83 -2.57
N ALA A 265 8.50 16.04 -3.78
CA ALA A 265 9.54 15.20 -4.33
C ALA A 265 10.89 15.45 -3.63
N ILE A 266 11.53 14.37 -3.24
CA ILE A 266 12.88 14.36 -2.68
C ILE A 266 13.84 13.95 -3.80
N ARG A 267 14.78 14.83 -4.14
CA ARG A 267 15.84 14.56 -5.11
C ARG A 267 17.05 13.97 -4.41
N ALA A 268 17.56 12.86 -4.89
CA ALA A 268 18.73 12.23 -4.33
C ALA A 268 19.42 11.30 -5.34
N ASN A 269 20.73 11.14 -5.22
CA ASN A 269 21.41 9.96 -5.72
C ASN A 269 21.25 8.78 -4.75
N VAL A 270 21.74 7.61 -5.12
CA VAL A 270 21.59 6.39 -4.31
C VAL A 270 22.16 6.55 -2.89
N ALA A 271 23.34 7.17 -2.75
CA ALA A 271 23.97 7.36 -1.45
C ALA A 271 23.18 8.31 -0.54
N GLN A 272 22.73 9.45 -1.08
CA GLN A 272 21.90 10.41 -0.35
C GLN A 272 20.54 9.80 0.05
N ALA A 273 19.93 9.00 -0.84
CA ALA A 273 18.70 8.30 -0.57
C ALA A 273 18.87 7.25 0.54
N ALA A 274 19.98 6.51 0.54
CA ALA A 274 20.30 5.56 1.59
C ALA A 274 20.48 6.23 2.96
N GLU A 275 21.17 7.37 3.02
CA GLU A 275 21.27 8.17 4.24
C GLU A 275 19.90 8.66 4.74
N LEU A 276 19.05 9.13 3.82
CA LEU A 276 17.70 9.55 4.15
C LEU A 276 16.87 8.39 4.71
N VAL A 277 16.87 7.25 4.05
CA VAL A 277 16.18 6.03 4.50
C VAL A 277 16.69 5.61 5.89
N GLY A 278 18.01 5.69 6.14
CA GLY A 278 18.61 5.44 7.45
C GLY A 278 18.01 6.31 8.56
N LYS A 279 17.81 7.61 8.31
CA LYS A 279 17.18 8.53 9.27
C LYS A 279 15.73 8.12 9.63
N TYR A 280 14.97 7.60 8.68
CA TYR A 280 13.64 7.06 8.93
C TYR A 280 13.70 5.73 9.70
N MET A 281 14.67 4.87 9.38
CA MET A 281 14.87 3.61 10.10
C MET A 281 15.23 3.87 11.57
N ASP A 282 16.09 4.83 11.86
CA ASP A 282 16.44 5.27 13.22
C ASP A 282 15.23 5.82 13.98
N ALA A 283 14.26 6.39 13.27
CA ALA A 283 12.98 6.84 13.83
C ALA A 283 11.95 5.70 14.02
N GLY A 284 12.30 4.46 13.64
CA GLY A 284 11.47 3.27 13.85
C GLY A 284 10.55 2.90 12.67
N PHE A 285 10.83 3.41 11.47
CA PHE A 285 10.14 2.99 10.24
C PHE A 285 10.93 1.88 9.56
N GLY A 286 10.32 0.71 9.42
CA GLY A 286 10.97 -0.47 8.84
C GLY A 286 10.67 -0.70 7.37
N GLY A 287 9.84 0.15 6.73
CA GLY A 287 9.51 -0.04 5.32
C GLY A 287 9.22 1.25 4.56
N PHE A 288 9.44 1.19 3.24
CA PHE A 288 9.37 2.35 2.34
C PHE A 288 8.65 1.96 1.05
N THR A 289 7.72 2.80 0.58
CA THR A 289 7.11 2.61 -0.73
C THR A 289 7.51 3.73 -1.68
N PHE A 290 7.91 3.34 -2.88
CA PHE A 290 8.18 4.24 -4.00
C PHE A 290 7.13 4.02 -5.07
N ASN A 291 6.75 5.08 -5.79
CA ASN A 291 5.66 5.00 -6.75
C ASN A 291 6.15 5.12 -8.20
N ASN A 292 5.36 4.56 -9.13
CA ASN A 292 5.68 4.58 -10.55
C ASN A 292 5.48 5.94 -11.23
N ASN A 293 5.11 6.99 -10.52
CA ASN A 293 5.16 8.36 -11.07
C ASN A 293 6.61 8.85 -11.22
N VAL A 294 7.52 8.33 -10.38
CA VAL A 294 8.95 8.66 -10.41
C VAL A 294 9.83 7.49 -10.87
N LEU A 295 9.35 6.24 -10.75
CA LEU A 295 10.03 5.04 -11.21
C LEU A 295 9.34 4.52 -12.49
N GLN A 296 9.45 5.29 -13.58
CA GLN A 296 8.74 5.02 -14.83
C GLN A 296 9.54 4.18 -15.82
N THR A 297 10.85 4.19 -15.72
CA THR A 297 11.78 3.49 -16.63
C THR A 297 12.51 2.36 -15.94
N ASP A 298 13.03 1.42 -16.73
CA ASP A 298 13.82 0.31 -16.21
C ASP A 298 15.06 0.80 -15.47
N GLU A 299 15.68 1.90 -15.94
CA GLU A 299 16.84 2.53 -15.30
C GLU A 299 16.46 3.08 -13.91
N SER A 300 15.32 3.79 -13.79
CA SER A 300 14.87 4.32 -12.49
C SER A 300 14.50 3.21 -11.50
N ILE A 301 13.92 2.11 -11.98
CA ILE A 301 13.65 0.92 -11.16
C ILE A 301 14.95 0.22 -10.76
N ALA A 302 15.95 0.16 -11.65
CA ALA A 302 17.26 -0.40 -11.35
C ALA A 302 18.01 0.42 -10.28
N LEU A 303 18.00 1.76 -10.36
CA LEU A 303 18.57 2.65 -9.32
C LEU A 303 17.88 2.44 -7.96
N ALA A 304 16.56 2.25 -7.95
CA ALA A 304 15.86 1.89 -6.71
C ALA A 304 16.33 0.51 -6.18
N GLY A 305 16.62 -0.44 -7.06
CA GLY A 305 17.22 -1.73 -6.69
C GLY A 305 18.63 -1.60 -6.09
N GLU A 306 19.45 -0.67 -6.57
CA GLU A 306 20.74 -0.36 -5.97
C GLU A 306 20.57 0.24 -4.57
N LEU A 307 19.63 1.17 -4.40
CA LEU A 307 19.29 1.72 -3.09
C LEU A 307 18.87 0.61 -2.11
N ILE A 308 18.00 -0.31 -2.53
CA ILE A 308 17.57 -1.46 -1.70
C ILE A 308 18.77 -2.28 -1.24
N LYS A 309 19.71 -2.58 -2.13
CA LYS A 309 20.94 -3.32 -1.79
C LYS A 309 21.81 -2.57 -0.79
N VAL A 310 22.04 -1.27 -1.02
CA VAL A 310 22.86 -0.43 -0.12
C VAL A 310 22.26 -0.37 1.28
N VAL A 311 20.96 -0.09 1.40
CA VAL A 311 20.26 -0.01 2.69
C VAL A 311 20.31 -1.36 3.42
N ASN A 312 20.02 -2.46 2.72
CA ASN A 312 19.96 -3.79 3.35
C ASN A 312 21.36 -4.36 3.68
N SER A 313 22.40 -4.01 2.92
CA SER A 313 23.77 -4.40 3.28
C SER A 313 24.29 -3.66 4.52
N SER A 314 23.90 -2.41 4.72
CA SER A 314 24.27 -1.61 5.90
C SER A 314 23.51 -2.04 7.18
N ALA A 315 22.38 -2.74 7.03
CA ALA A 315 21.55 -3.23 8.14
C ALA A 315 21.97 -4.60 8.70
N ILE A 316 22.96 -5.28 8.09
CA ILE A 316 23.52 -6.54 8.61
C ILE A 316 24.68 -6.18 9.54
N PRO A 317 24.59 -6.41 10.87
CA PRO A 317 25.76 -6.30 11.75
C PRO A 317 26.84 -7.26 11.27
N ALA A 318 28.08 -6.78 11.22
CA ALA A 318 29.27 -7.59 10.91
C ALA A 318 29.49 -8.69 11.96
#